data_d2214004d2fc03ae96b09687c9e66789
#
_entry.id   d2214004d2fc03ae96b09687c9e66789
#
_cell.length_a   1.000
_cell.length_b   1.000
_cell.length_c   1.000
_cell.angle_alpha   90.00
_cell.angle_beta   90.00
_cell.angle_gamma   90.00
#
_symmetry.space_group_name_H-M   'P 1'
#
loop_
_entity.id
_entity.type
_entity.pdbx_description
1 polymer ?
#
loop_
_entity_poly.entity_id
_entity_poly.type
_entity_poly.pdbx_seq_one_letter_code
_entity_poly.pdbx_strand_id
1 'polypeptide(L)'
;MPIILDVQGIPRPQPRPRFVKGRVVACADPNALRWIATVEAGAKELLKLRGKQSGPLAVAIGFRFPTKVKARWGKPHTFRPDVDNLSKLILDCLMRAGLIDDDACVSSLAVQKTWDEKGRAVVLIEADDRQEAEPTPSPRWLVN
;
A
#
# COMPACT_ATOMS: atom_id res chain seq x y z
N MET A 1 -3.96 -18.83 -3.57
CA MET A 1 -3.48 -18.09 -4.74
C MET A 1 -3.24 -16.63 -4.37
N PRO A 2 -2.06 -16.07 -4.64
CA PRO A 2 -1.85 -14.64 -4.40
C PRO A 2 -2.71 -13.79 -5.31
N ILE A 3 -3.12 -12.64 -4.81
CA ILE A 3 -3.85 -11.65 -5.61
C ILE A 3 -3.02 -10.40 -5.73
N ILE A 4 -3.18 -9.69 -6.84
CA ILE A 4 -2.43 -8.48 -7.13
C ILE A 4 -3.40 -7.34 -7.38
N LEU A 5 -3.24 -6.26 -6.62
CA LEU A 5 -3.89 -4.99 -6.86
C LEU A 5 -2.88 -4.06 -7.51
N ASP A 6 -3.19 -3.58 -8.71
CA ASP A 6 -2.34 -2.67 -9.47
C ASP A 6 -3.08 -1.36 -9.68
N VAL A 7 -2.58 -0.30 -9.08
CA VAL A 7 -3.25 1.01 -9.07
C VAL A 7 -2.37 2.05 -9.73
N GLN A 8 -2.90 2.71 -10.75
CA GLN A 8 -2.20 3.79 -11.45
C GLN A 8 -2.45 5.12 -10.74
N GLY A 9 -1.42 5.94 -10.64
CA GLY A 9 -1.49 7.25 -10.02
C GLY A 9 -0.27 7.52 -9.15
N ILE A 10 -0.14 8.76 -8.69
CA ILE A 10 0.96 9.12 -7.79
C ILE A 10 0.58 8.72 -6.37
N PRO A 11 1.34 7.80 -5.74
CA PRO A 11 1.04 7.38 -4.37
C PRO A 11 1.03 8.55 -3.39
N ARG A 12 0.09 8.54 -2.45
CA ARG A 12 -0.08 9.57 -1.43
C ARG A 12 -0.07 8.95 -0.04
N PRO A 13 0.42 9.69 0.96
CA PRO A 13 0.39 9.22 2.34
C PRO A 13 -1.00 9.36 2.95
N GLN A 14 -1.23 8.65 4.05
CA GLN A 14 -2.43 8.80 4.84
C GLN A 14 -2.52 10.24 5.37
N PRO A 15 -3.65 10.95 5.14
CA PRO A 15 -3.85 12.27 5.72
C PRO A 15 -3.84 12.21 7.24
N ARG A 16 -3.11 13.12 7.87
CA ARG A 16 -3.04 13.22 9.33
C ARG A 16 -3.84 14.42 9.81
N PRO A 17 -4.62 14.28 10.90
CA PRO A 17 -5.29 15.41 11.52
C PRO A 17 -4.26 16.46 11.99
N ARG A 18 -4.61 17.73 11.85
CA ARG A 18 -3.79 18.84 12.33
C ARG A 18 -4.45 19.50 13.53
N PHE A 19 -3.62 19.99 14.45
CA PHE A 19 -4.07 20.88 15.52
C PHE A 19 -4.07 22.31 15.01
N VAL A 20 -5.26 22.93 14.93
CA VAL A 20 -5.41 24.33 14.59
C VAL A 20 -6.23 24.99 15.69
N LYS A 21 -5.66 25.98 16.40
CA LYS A 21 -6.33 26.71 17.50
C LYS A 21 -6.95 25.78 18.55
N GLY A 22 -6.23 24.72 18.96
CA GLY A 22 -6.70 23.77 19.96
C GLY A 22 -7.74 22.75 19.47
N ARG A 23 -8.03 22.72 18.18
CA ARG A 23 -8.96 21.75 17.56
C ARG A 23 -8.22 20.82 16.62
N VAL A 24 -8.67 19.56 16.58
CA VAL A 24 -8.21 18.59 15.60
C VAL A 24 -9.01 18.80 14.31
N VAL A 25 -8.32 19.21 13.25
CA VAL A 25 -8.94 19.41 11.93
C VAL A 25 -8.46 18.32 10.98
N ALA A 26 -9.39 17.61 10.36
CA ALA A 26 -9.08 16.64 9.32
C ALA A 26 -8.47 17.37 8.12
N CYS A 27 -7.32 16.88 7.64
CA CYS A 27 -6.66 17.45 6.46
C CYS A 27 -7.28 16.82 5.21
N ALA A 28 -8.12 17.59 4.49
CA ALA A 28 -8.73 17.17 3.24
C ALA A 28 -7.84 17.58 2.07
N ASP A 29 -6.77 16.82 1.81
CA ASP A 29 -5.97 16.99 0.60
C ASP A 29 -6.72 16.34 -0.57
N PRO A 30 -7.14 17.12 -1.61
CA PRO A 30 -7.86 16.56 -2.76
C PRO A 30 -7.10 15.45 -3.48
N ASN A 31 -5.77 15.55 -3.53
CA ASN A 31 -4.95 14.52 -4.17
C ASN A 31 -4.95 13.21 -3.37
N ALA A 32 -4.89 13.31 -2.04
CA ALA A 32 -4.99 12.14 -1.17
C ALA A 32 -6.37 11.50 -1.28
N LEU A 33 -7.44 12.29 -1.28
CA LEU A 33 -8.81 11.78 -1.43
C LEU A 33 -8.99 11.06 -2.77
N ARG A 34 -8.43 11.60 -3.84
CA ARG A 34 -8.48 10.97 -5.17
C ARG A 34 -7.72 9.66 -5.19
N TRP A 35 -6.55 9.62 -4.57
CA TRP A 35 -5.75 8.40 -4.43
C TRP A 35 -6.51 7.32 -3.63
N ILE A 36 -7.10 7.70 -2.50
CA ILE A 36 -7.94 6.80 -1.69
C ILE A 36 -9.07 6.22 -2.53
N ALA A 37 -9.80 7.04 -3.27
CA ALA A 37 -10.91 6.59 -4.10
C ALA A 37 -10.44 5.59 -5.17
N THR A 38 -9.29 5.85 -5.78
CA THR A 38 -8.71 4.97 -6.81
C THR A 38 -8.32 3.61 -6.21
N VAL A 39 -7.65 3.61 -5.07
CA VAL A 39 -7.24 2.37 -4.38
C VAL A 39 -8.46 1.57 -3.95
N GLU A 40 -9.45 2.22 -3.33
CA GLU A 40 -10.67 1.54 -2.88
C GLU A 40 -11.46 0.94 -4.04
N ALA A 41 -11.56 1.65 -5.17
CA ALA A 41 -12.24 1.13 -6.35
C ALA A 41 -11.56 -0.14 -6.87
N GLY A 42 -10.23 -0.16 -6.93
CA GLY A 42 -9.47 -1.34 -7.33
C GLY A 42 -9.64 -2.50 -6.36
N ALA A 43 -9.64 -2.22 -5.06
CA ALA A 43 -9.86 -3.24 -4.03
C ALA A 43 -11.27 -3.85 -4.11
N LYS A 44 -12.29 -3.02 -4.37
CA LYS A 44 -13.67 -3.50 -4.55
C LYS A 44 -13.81 -4.39 -5.77
N GLU A 45 -13.11 -4.07 -6.87
CA GLU A 45 -13.07 -4.94 -8.05
C GLU A 45 -12.47 -6.30 -7.72
N LEU A 46 -11.36 -6.34 -7.01
CA LEU A 46 -10.74 -7.59 -6.58
C LEU A 46 -11.65 -8.38 -5.64
N LEU A 47 -12.36 -7.70 -4.75
CA LEU A 47 -13.34 -8.35 -3.87
C LEU A 47 -14.40 -9.10 -4.68
N LYS A 48 -14.91 -8.48 -5.74
CA LYS A 48 -15.89 -9.12 -6.63
C LYS A 48 -15.31 -10.34 -7.35
N LEU A 49 -14.07 -10.23 -7.83
CA LEU A 49 -13.44 -11.27 -8.65
C LEU A 49 -12.89 -12.43 -7.80
N ARG A 50 -12.34 -12.14 -6.64
CA ARG A 50 -11.56 -13.12 -5.87
C ARG A 50 -12.11 -13.38 -4.47
N GLY A 51 -13.07 -12.59 -4.01
CA GLY A 51 -13.62 -12.69 -2.68
C GLY A 51 -12.73 -12.09 -1.60
N LYS A 52 -13.25 -12.08 -0.37
CA LYS A 52 -12.55 -11.55 0.80
C LYS A 52 -11.35 -12.43 1.15
N GLN A 53 -10.25 -11.80 1.48
CA GLN A 53 -9.04 -12.48 1.92
C GLN A 53 -9.00 -12.51 3.46
N SER A 54 -8.93 -13.70 4.04
CA SER A 54 -9.01 -13.90 5.49
C SER A 54 -7.83 -14.70 6.02
N GLY A 55 -7.70 -14.71 7.35
CA GLY A 55 -6.62 -15.40 8.04
C GLY A 55 -5.36 -14.58 8.10
N PRO A 56 -4.21 -15.15 8.51
CA PRO A 56 -2.94 -14.45 8.47
C PRO A 56 -2.57 -14.13 7.02
N LEU A 57 -2.26 -12.86 6.75
CA LEU A 57 -1.95 -12.39 5.40
C LEU A 57 -0.54 -11.82 5.33
N ALA A 58 0.16 -12.13 4.25
CA ALA A 58 1.41 -11.50 3.88
C ALA A 58 1.13 -10.51 2.76
N VAL A 59 1.53 -9.25 2.96
CA VAL A 59 1.30 -8.17 2.02
C VAL A 59 2.64 -7.57 1.61
N ALA A 60 2.86 -7.40 0.31
CA ALA A 60 4.01 -6.70 -0.22
C ALA A 60 3.52 -5.54 -1.09
N ILE A 61 4.07 -4.36 -0.88
CA ILE A 61 3.66 -3.15 -1.60
C ILE A 61 4.88 -2.50 -2.26
N GLY A 62 4.79 -2.29 -3.57
CA GLY A 62 5.76 -1.50 -4.30
C GLY A 62 5.14 -0.18 -4.72
N PHE A 63 5.67 0.94 -4.21
CA PHE A 63 5.28 2.29 -4.62
C PHE A 63 6.24 2.80 -5.65
N ARG A 64 5.73 3.30 -6.78
CA ARG A 64 6.52 3.89 -7.85
C ARG A 64 6.14 5.35 -8.01
N PHE A 65 7.17 6.20 -7.96
CA PHE A 65 7.00 7.65 -8.08
C PHE A 65 7.51 8.12 -9.43
N PRO A 66 6.77 9.02 -10.11
CA PRO A 66 7.14 9.43 -11.46
C PRO A 66 8.35 10.35 -11.44
N THR A 67 9.23 10.15 -12.40
CA THR A 67 10.32 11.08 -12.72
C THR A 67 10.62 11.04 -14.21
N LYS A 68 10.99 12.19 -14.77
CA LYS A 68 11.44 12.28 -16.16
C LYS A 68 12.91 11.88 -16.31
N VAL A 69 13.63 11.75 -15.20
CA VAL A 69 15.05 11.40 -15.20
C VAL A 69 15.19 9.89 -15.32
N LYS A 70 15.41 9.40 -16.52
CA LYS A 70 15.48 7.96 -16.83
C LYS A 70 16.54 7.23 -16.02
N ALA A 71 17.64 7.87 -15.68
CA ALA A 71 18.71 7.27 -14.91
C ALA A 71 18.28 6.88 -13.49
N ARG A 72 17.16 7.43 -12.98
CA ARG A 72 16.61 7.11 -11.65
C ARG A 72 15.64 5.93 -11.67
N TRP A 73 15.10 5.56 -12.82
CA TRP A 73 14.08 4.50 -12.90
C TRP A 73 14.59 3.19 -12.30
N GLY A 74 13.76 2.60 -11.43
CA GLY A 74 14.11 1.38 -10.71
C GLY A 74 14.98 1.58 -9.49
N LYS A 75 15.49 2.78 -9.26
CA LYS A 75 16.33 3.08 -8.10
C LYS A 75 15.49 3.47 -6.88
N PRO A 76 16.02 3.27 -5.66
CA PRO A 76 15.29 3.64 -4.45
C PRO A 76 14.90 5.11 -4.42
N HIS A 77 13.65 5.36 -4.05
CA HIS A 77 13.10 6.70 -3.82
C HIS A 77 13.30 7.05 -2.34
N THR A 78 14.05 8.09 -2.05
CA THR A 78 14.43 8.47 -0.68
C THR A 78 13.87 9.80 -0.21
N PHE A 79 12.93 10.35 -0.95
CA PHE A 79 12.21 11.56 -0.55
C PHE A 79 10.89 11.22 0.14
N ARG A 80 10.23 12.21 0.74
CA ARG A 80 8.88 12.04 1.25
C ARG A 80 7.91 11.69 0.12
N PRO A 81 6.81 10.98 0.39
CA PRO A 81 6.33 10.53 1.71
C PRO A 81 7.00 9.26 2.21
N ASP A 82 6.84 9.00 3.53
CA ASP A 82 7.45 7.86 4.20
C ASP A 82 6.70 6.56 3.90
N VAL A 83 7.42 5.43 3.91
CA VAL A 83 6.84 4.11 3.61
C VAL A 83 5.71 3.71 4.55
N ASP A 84 5.83 4.04 5.84
CA ASP A 84 4.82 3.70 6.85
C ASP A 84 3.49 4.42 6.58
N ASN A 85 3.52 5.71 6.26
CA ASN A 85 2.31 6.48 5.95
C ASN A 85 1.68 6.06 4.62
N LEU A 86 2.49 5.74 3.63
CA LEU A 86 2.01 5.23 2.33
C LEU A 86 1.30 3.89 2.50
N SER A 87 1.92 2.98 3.25
CA SER A 87 1.35 1.64 3.45
C SER A 87 0.10 1.68 4.33
N LYS A 88 0.06 2.57 5.33
CA LYS A 88 -1.13 2.72 6.18
C LYS A 88 -2.37 3.08 5.35
N LEU A 89 -2.24 4.00 4.40
CA LEU A 89 -3.36 4.37 3.53
C LEU A 89 -3.84 3.16 2.71
N ILE A 90 -2.91 2.38 2.15
CA ILE A 90 -3.27 1.19 1.37
C ILE A 90 -4.04 0.20 2.25
N LEU A 91 -3.51 -0.15 3.42
CA LEU A 91 -4.16 -1.11 4.31
C LEU A 91 -5.54 -0.65 4.76
N ASP A 92 -5.69 0.65 5.08
CA ASP A 92 -6.99 1.22 5.44
C ASP A 92 -7.99 1.12 4.28
N CYS A 93 -7.54 1.35 3.05
CA CYS A 93 -8.38 1.21 1.86
C CYS A 93 -8.83 -0.23 1.62
N LEU A 94 -7.91 -1.20 1.78
CA LEU A 94 -8.24 -2.63 1.64
C LEU A 94 -9.30 -3.04 2.67
N MET A 95 -9.16 -2.55 3.89
CA MET A 95 -10.11 -2.85 4.98
C MET A 95 -11.46 -2.19 4.73
N ARG A 96 -11.50 -0.91 4.35
CA ARG A 96 -12.76 -0.21 4.04
C ARG A 96 -13.49 -0.79 2.84
N ALA A 97 -12.76 -1.27 1.85
CA ALA A 97 -13.34 -1.95 0.68
C ALA A 97 -13.88 -3.35 1.02
N GLY A 98 -13.51 -3.91 2.17
CA GLY A 98 -13.93 -5.25 2.57
C GLY A 98 -13.08 -6.36 1.98
N LEU A 99 -11.97 -6.03 1.30
CA LEU A 99 -11.08 -7.04 0.72
C LEU A 99 -10.33 -7.83 1.79
N ILE A 100 -10.00 -7.20 2.92
CA ILE A 100 -9.48 -7.86 4.11
C ILE A 100 -10.37 -7.49 5.31
N ASP A 101 -10.39 -8.35 6.34
CA ASP A 101 -11.21 -8.11 7.52
C ASP A 101 -10.71 -6.92 8.35
N ASP A 102 -9.41 -6.92 8.63
CA ASP A 102 -8.76 -5.93 9.50
C ASP A 102 -7.28 -5.91 9.14
N ASP A 103 -6.64 -4.76 9.28
CA ASP A 103 -5.21 -4.64 9.09
C ASP A 103 -4.43 -5.49 10.11
N ALA A 104 -5.03 -5.79 11.26
CA ALA A 104 -4.46 -6.73 12.25
C ALA A 104 -4.25 -8.14 11.70
N CYS A 105 -4.95 -8.53 10.62
CA CYS A 105 -4.75 -9.81 9.95
C CYS A 105 -3.43 -9.88 9.16
N VAL A 106 -2.82 -8.73 8.89
CA VAL A 106 -1.56 -8.67 8.17
C VAL A 106 -0.42 -9.01 9.13
N SER A 107 0.12 -10.21 8.99
CA SER A 107 1.20 -10.72 9.85
C SER A 107 2.58 -10.51 9.25
N SER A 108 2.66 -10.14 7.98
CA SER A 108 3.92 -9.83 7.29
C SER A 108 3.68 -8.71 6.30
N LEU A 109 4.47 -7.64 6.39
CA LEU A 109 4.36 -6.49 5.51
C LEU A 109 5.75 -6.12 4.99
N ALA A 110 5.90 -6.07 3.68
CA ALA A 110 7.11 -5.59 3.04
C ALA A 110 6.74 -4.42 2.10
N VAL A 111 7.47 -3.31 2.22
CA VAL A 111 7.17 -2.08 1.48
C VAL A 111 8.45 -1.53 0.86
N GLN A 112 8.37 -1.10 -0.39
CA GLN A 112 9.48 -0.38 -1.01
C GLN A 112 8.99 0.78 -1.85
N LYS A 113 9.84 1.77 -2.01
CA LYS A 113 9.63 2.93 -2.88
C LYS A 113 10.72 2.97 -3.94
N THR A 114 10.32 3.14 -5.19
CA THR A 114 11.24 3.27 -6.32
C THR A 114 10.79 4.41 -7.24
N TRP A 115 11.72 4.89 -8.04
CA TRP A 115 11.42 5.82 -9.13
C TRP A 115 10.97 5.04 -10.36
N ASP A 116 10.08 5.62 -11.15
CA ASP A 116 9.65 5.06 -12.42
C ASP A 116 9.23 6.18 -13.37
N GLU A 117 8.87 5.81 -14.58
CA GLU A 117 8.30 6.77 -15.53
C GLU A 117 6.95 7.29 -15.06
N LYS A 118 6.10 6.41 -14.51
CA LYS A 118 4.74 6.73 -14.06
C LYS A 118 4.53 6.33 -12.61
N GLY A 119 3.65 7.07 -11.92
CA GLY A 119 3.22 6.72 -10.58
C GLY A 119 2.36 5.45 -10.57
N ARG A 120 2.57 4.61 -9.55
CA ARG A 120 1.90 3.32 -9.45
C ARG A 120 2.06 2.73 -8.06
N ALA A 121 1.08 1.97 -7.61
CA ALA A 121 1.22 1.09 -6.46
C ALA A 121 0.83 -0.32 -6.86
N VAL A 122 1.68 -1.28 -6.56
CA VAL A 122 1.40 -2.71 -6.77
C VAL A 122 1.35 -3.37 -5.41
N VAL A 123 0.22 -3.99 -5.10
CA VAL A 123 -0.02 -4.65 -3.81
C VAL A 123 -0.20 -6.14 -4.07
N LEU A 124 0.66 -6.94 -3.47
CA LEU A 124 0.56 -8.40 -3.51
C LEU A 124 0.00 -8.86 -2.17
N ILE A 125 -1.08 -9.64 -2.20
CA ILE A 125 -1.71 -10.20 -1.01
C ILE A 125 -1.74 -11.71 -1.15
N GLU A 126 -1.21 -12.41 -0.15
CA GLU A 126 -1.23 -13.87 -0.11
C GLU A 126 -1.36 -14.36 1.33
N ALA A 127 -1.71 -15.62 1.50
CA ALA A 127 -1.76 -16.22 2.81
C ALA A 127 -0.35 -16.26 3.42
N ASP A 128 -0.25 -15.93 4.70
CA ASP A 128 0.98 -16.12 5.46
C ASP A 128 0.96 -17.53 6.05
N ASP A 129 1.59 -18.45 5.33
CA ASP A 129 1.61 -19.87 5.66
C ASP A 129 2.87 -20.31 6.40
N ARG A 130 3.66 -19.35 6.89
CA ARG A 130 4.88 -19.67 7.65
C ARG A 130 4.54 -20.44 8.91
N GLN A 131 5.31 -21.48 9.18
CA GLN A 131 5.15 -22.28 10.41
C GLN A 131 5.87 -21.63 11.58
N GLU A 132 6.99 -20.96 11.31
CA GLU A 132 7.81 -20.29 12.31
C GLU A 132 8.30 -18.93 11.78
N ALA A 133 8.55 -18.01 12.70
CA ALA A 133 9.12 -16.71 12.34
C ALA A 133 10.57 -16.84 11.91
N GLU A 134 10.95 -16.09 10.88
CA GLU A 134 12.35 -15.98 10.49
C GLU A 134 13.12 -15.14 11.51
N PRO A 135 14.36 -15.50 11.87
CA PRO A 135 15.17 -14.67 12.76
C PRO A 135 15.39 -13.25 12.22
N THR A 136 15.56 -13.14 10.91
CA THR A 136 15.66 -11.85 10.22
C THR A 136 14.71 -11.89 9.04
N PRO A 137 13.61 -11.11 9.07
CA PRO A 137 12.65 -11.12 7.98
C PRO A 137 13.28 -10.63 6.67
N SER A 138 12.95 -11.27 5.57
CA SER A 138 13.36 -10.83 4.25
C SER A 138 12.15 -10.38 3.43
N PRO A 139 12.30 -9.38 2.55
CA PRO A 139 11.22 -8.95 1.67
C PRO A 139 10.77 -10.07 0.76
N ARG A 140 9.46 -10.24 0.62
CA ARG A 140 8.90 -11.34 -0.18
C ARG A 140 9.23 -11.20 -1.67
N TRP A 141 9.44 -9.99 -2.16
CA TRP A 141 9.83 -9.76 -3.56
C TRP A 141 11.30 -10.09 -3.88
N LEU A 142 12.11 -10.37 -2.87
CA LEU A 142 13.48 -10.87 -3.10
C LEU A 142 13.52 -12.38 -3.32
N VAL A 143 12.42 -13.06 -3.06
CA VAL A 143 12.29 -14.51 -3.26
C VAL A 143 11.62 -14.72 -4.61
N ASN A 144 12.40 -15.13 -5.60
CA ASN A 144 11.90 -15.44 -6.94
C ASN A 144 11.43 -16.89 -7.01
#